data_c2c6289c7475936c00d1c4ec200e9d17
#
_entry.id   c2c6289c7475936c00d1c4ec200e9d17
#
_cell.length_a   1.000
_cell.length_b   1.000
_cell.length_c   1.000
_cell.angle_alpha   90.00
_cell.angle_beta   90.00
_cell.angle_gamma   90.00
#
_symmetry.space_group_name_H-M   'P 1'
#
loop_
_entity.id
_entity.type
_entity.pdbx_description
1 polymer ?
#
loop_
_entity_poly.entity_id
_entity_poly.type
_entity_poly.pdbx_seq_one_letter_code
_entity_poly.pdbx_strand_id
1 'polypeptide(L)'
;LYLFLNEWFNDSPVITVHTSGSTGIPKELMVRKDQMMQSARLTCEFLNLKKGESALLCMNLRYIGAMMVVVRSLVVGLNLIVRPASGHPLADIKEPLRFVAMVPLQVYNTLQVPEEKERLKQTDILIIGGGAVDEALETEIKYLPTAVYSTYGMTETLSHIALRRLNGASASEHYYPFPSVKLSLSVENTLVIDAPLVCDEILQTNDIARIYPDGSFMILGRKDNVINSGGIKIQAEEMEKLLRPFIPASFVITSVPDQRLGQAVTLLIVGQLDTRELENKLQTTLEPYYRPKHIFITESIPQTENGKIDRVGCRTLAASYLSHSQQFPSIELHDDAKCS
;
A
#
# COMPACT_ATOMS: atom_id res chain seq x y z
N LEU A 1 -18.31 -15.84 6.39
CA LEU A 1 -17.44 -16.92 6.86
C LEU A 1 -17.96 -18.31 6.46
N TYR A 2 -19.24 -18.61 6.69
CA TYR A 2 -19.84 -19.93 6.35
C TYR A 2 -19.60 -20.32 4.87
N LEU A 3 -19.83 -19.43 3.92
CA LEU A 3 -19.61 -19.70 2.49
C LEU A 3 -18.13 -20.03 2.20
N PHE A 4 -17.21 -19.27 2.78
CA PHE A 4 -15.77 -19.53 2.64
C PHE A 4 -15.39 -20.90 3.23
N LEU A 5 -15.89 -21.26 4.40
CA LEU A 5 -15.59 -22.57 5.02
C LEU A 5 -16.16 -23.74 4.22
N ASN A 6 -17.38 -23.61 3.66
CA ASN A 6 -17.91 -24.62 2.75
C ASN A 6 -17.04 -24.82 1.52
N GLU A 7 -16.55 -23.74 0.94
CA GLU A 7 -15.65 -23.79 -0.22
C GLU A 7 -14.26 -24.31 0.17
N TRP A 8 -13.77 -23.95 1.37
CA TRP A 8 -12.50 -24.43 1.89
C TRP A 8 -12.47 -25.93 2.15
N PHE A 9 -13.55 -26.50 2.70
CA PHE A 9 -13.64 -27.90 3.09
C PHE A 9 -14.26 -28.82 2.01
N ASN A 10 -14.61 -28.31 0.84
CA ASN A 10 -15.01 -29.16 -0.27
C ASN A 10 -13.80 -29.89 -0.88
N ASP A 11 -14.07 -30.90 -1.74
CA ASP A 11 -13.06 -31.75 -2.36
C ASP A 11 -12.23 -31.03 -3.44
N SER A 12 -12.56 -29.82 -3.84
CA SER A 12 -11.79 -29.05 -4.82
C SER A 12 -10.41 -28.68 -4.24
N PRO A 13 -9.30 -28.91 -4.97
CA PRO A 13 -7.96 -28.49 -4.54
C PRO A 13 -7.75 -26.98 -4.66
N VAL A 14 -8.69 -26.25 -5.28
CA VAL A 14 -8.59 -24.82 -5.56
C VAL A 14 -9.79 -24.07 -4.99
N ILE A 15 -9.62 -22.77 -4.81
CA ILE A 15 -10.65 -21.82 -4.41
C ILE A 15 -10.55 -20.56 -5.27
N THR A 16 -11.70 -19.93 -5.56
CA THR A 16 -11.74 -18.69 -6.33
C THR A 16 -11.49 -17.47 -5.43
N VAL A 17 -10.57 -16.62 -5.83
CA VAL A 17 -10.30 -15.34 -5.17
C VAL A 17 -10.43 -14.18 -6.15
N HIS A 18 -10.73 -13.00 -5.64
CA HIS A 18 -10.88 -11.80 -6.45
C HIS A 18 -9.71 -10.84 -6.20
N THR A 19 -9.10 -10.34 -7.28
CA THR A 19 -8.10 -9.29 -7.15
C THR A 19 -8.81 -7.96 -6.87
N SER A 20 -8.17 -7.10 -6.06
CA SER A 20 -8.68 -5.75 -5.82
C SER A 20 -8.52 -4.79 -7.01
N GLY A 21 -7.99 -5.27 -8.13
CA GLY A 21 -7.81 -4.57 -9.40
C GLY A 21 -7.20 -3.17 -9.26
N SER A 22 -5.89 -3.02 -9.39
CA SER A 22 -5.24 -1.71 -9.57
C SER A 22 -5.68 -1.02 -10.87
N THR A 23 -6.32 -1.76 -11.79
CA THR A 23 -6.84 -1.31 -13.08
C THR A 23 -8.37 -1.17 -13.13
N GLY A 24 -9.07 -1.27 -11.97
CA GLY A 24 -10.50 -0.99 -11.84
C GLY A 24 -11.44 -2.20 -11.99
N ILE A 25 -11.10 -3.24 -12.76
CA ILE A 25 -11.95 -4.43 -12.92
C ILE A 25 -11.39 -5.59 -12.09
N PRO A 26 -12.13 -6.10 -11.07
CA PRO A 26 -11.71 -7.28 -10.32
C PRO A 26 -11.55 -8.48 -11.26
N LYS A 27 -10.43 -9.17 -11.16
CA LYS A 27 -10.19 -10.43 -11.87
C LYS A 27 -10.40 -11.59 -10.92
N GLU A 28 -11.03 -12.64 -11.41
CA GLU A 28 -11.09 -13.91 -10.71
C GLU A 28 -9.83 -14.71 -10.94
N LEU A 29 -9.26 -15.23 -9.86
CA LEU A 29 -8.11 -16.13 -9.87
C LEU A 29 -8.48 -17.41 -9.14
N MET A 30 -8.14 -18.55 -9.73
CA MET A 30 -8.20 -19.83 -9.04
C MET A 30 -6.86 -20.08 -8.36
N VAL A 31 -6.87 -20.23 -7.05
CA VAL A 31 -5.67 -20.44 -6.24
C VAL A 31 -5.73 -21.79 -5.53
N ARG A 32 -4.58 -22.40 -5.32
CA ARG A 32 -4.46 -23.72 -4.70
C ARG A 32 -4.55 -23.60 -3.17
N LYS A 33 -5.38 -24.47 -2.56
CA LYS A 33 -5.55 -24.51 -1.09
C LYS A 33 -4.27 -24.92 -0.38
N ASP A 34 -3.47 -25.84 -0.95
CA ASP A 34 -2.18 -26.26 -0.36
C ASP A 34 -1.16 -25.10 -0.34
N GLN A 35 -1.10 -24.27 -1.40
CA GLN A 35 -0.27 -23.08 -1.42
C GLN A 35 -0.75 -22.02 -0.41
N MET A 36 -2.08 -21.85 -0.24
CA MET A 36 -2.62 -20.99 0.83
C MET A 36 -2.20 -21.48 2.21
N MET A 37 -2.19 -22.80 2.44
CA MET A 37 -1.69 -23.37 3.70
C MET A 37 -0.20 -23.10 3.89
N GLN A 38 0.63 -23.19 2.83
CA GLN A 38 2.06 -22.86 2.92
C GLN A 38 2.27 -21.37 3.25
N SER A 39 1.56 -20.48 2.56
CA SER A 39 1.60 -19.04 2.86
C SER A 39 1.21 -18.75 4.33
N ALA A 40 0.20 -19.45 4.84
CA ALA A 40 -0.22 -19.32 6.22
C ALA A 40 0.88 -19.78 7.20
N ARG A 41 1.54 -20.93 6.91
CA ARG A 41 2.66 -21.44 7.74
C ARG A 41 3.82 -20.46 7.79
N LEU A 42 4.28 -19.96 6.64
CA LEU A 42 5.36 -18.96 6.56
C LEU A 42 5.09 -17.74 7.44
N THR A 43 3.88 -17.19 7.40
CA THR A 43 3.50 -16.06 8.25
C THR A 43 3.48 -16.45 9.73
N CYS A 44 2.85 -17.58 10.07
CA CYS A 44 2.71 -18.00 11.46
C CYS A 44 4.04 -18.36 12.10
N GLU A 45 4.96 -18.97 11.35
CA GLU A 45 6.34 -19.25 11.80
C GLU A 45 7.10 -17.95 12.04
N PHE A 46 7.08 -17.02 11.07
CA PHE A 46 7.76 -15.73 11.21
C PHE A 46 7.26 -14.92 12.42
N LEU A 47 5.95 -14.90 12.64
CA LEU A 47 5.31 -14.16 13.74
C LEU A 47 5.24 -14.97 15.04
N ASN A 48 5.74 -16.22 15.04
CA ASN A 48 5.69 -17.15 16.17
C ASN A 48 4.28 -17.29 16.77
N LEU A 49 3.27 -17.45 15.89
CA LEU A 49 1.88 -17.68 16.30
C LEU A 49 1.67 -19.14 16.69
N LYS A 50 0.97 -19.38 17.81
CA LYS A 50 0.79 -20.70 18.40
C LYS A 50 -0.69 -21.06 18.55
N LYS A 51 -0.97 -22.35 18.60
CA LYS A 51 -2.30 -22.90 18.85
C LYS A 51 -2.91 -22.29 20.12
N GLY A 52 -4.17 -21.92 20.01
CA GLY A 52 -4.95 -21.35 21.12
C GLY A 52 -4.78 -19.83 21.30
N GLU A 53 -3.83 -19.19 20.60
CA GLU A 53 -3.70 -17.72 20.61
C GLU A 53 -4.84 -17.05 19.83
N SER A 54 -5.22 -15.82 20.23
CA SER A 54 -6.34 -15.09 19.62
C SER A 54 -5.94 -14.41 18.31
N ALA A 55 -6.84 -14.46 17.32
CA ALA A 55 -6.71 -13.75 16.07
C ALA A 55 -8.01 -13.05 15.73
N LEU A 56 -7.96 -11.82 15.19
CA LEU A 56 -9.13 -11.06 14.80
C LEU A 56 -9.33 -11.07 13.27
N LEU A 57 -10.50 -11.51 12.82
CA LEU A 57 -11.00 -11.30 11.47
C LEU A 57 -11.93 -10.09 11.47
N CYS A 58 -11.50 -9.00 10.85
CA CYS A 58 -12.22 -7.72 10.78
C CYS A 58 -12.25 -7.12 9.36
N MET A 59 -11.91 -7.91 8.37
CA MET A 59 -11.91 -7.54 6.96
C MET A 59 -12.92 -8.36 6.16
N ASN A 60 -13.29 -7.86 4.98
CA ASN A 60 -14.25 -8.54 4.12
C ASN A 60 -13.61 -9.77 3.45
N LEU A 61 -14.23 -10.94 3.64
CA LEU A 61 -13.81 -12.22 3.06
C LEU A 61 -13.88 -12.29 1.52
N ARG A 62 -14.37 -11.27 0.86
CA ARG A 62 -14.22 -11.12 -0.60
C ARG A 62 -12.74 -10.97 -1.01
N TYR A 63 -11.89 -10.49 -0.11
CA TYR A 63 -10.48 -10.22 -0.38
C TYR A 63 -9.57 -11.26 0.25
N ILE A 64 -8.50 -11.59 -0.48
CA ILE A 64 -7.54 -12.63 -0.09
C ILE A 64 -6.93 -12.38 1.30
N GLY A 65 -6.69 -11.12 1.70
CA GLY A 65 -6.15 -10.78 3.01
C GLY A 65 -7.01 -11.30 4.17
N ALA A 66 -8.34 -11.16 4.06
CA ALA A 66 -9.27 -11.68 5.06
C ALA A 66 -9.35 -13.22 5.04
N MET A 67 -9.40 -13.82 3.85
CA MET A 67 -9.37 -15.28 3.69
C MET A 67 -8.12 -15.87 4.38
N MET A 68 -6.95 -15.24 4.21
CA MET A 68 -5.71 -15.70 4.80
C MET A 68 -5.67 -15.58 6.33
N VAL A 69 -6.43 -14.69 6.96
CA VAL A 69 -6.61 -14.70 8.43
C VAL A 69 -7.31 -15.99 8.86
N VAL A 70 -8.35 -16.40 8.14
CA VAL A 70 -9.06 -17.67 8.43
C VAL A 70 -8.14 -18.86 8.19
N VAL A 71 -7.41 -18.90 7.06
CA VAL A 71 -6.49 -20.02 6.75
C VAL A 71 -5.38 -20.14 7.80
N ARG A 72 -4.79 -19.03 8.25
CA ARG A 72 -3.80 -19.03 9.34
C ARG A 72 -4.40 -19.62 10.60
N SER A 73 -5.62 -19.23 10.94
CA SER A 73 -6.31 -19.74 12.13
C SER A 73 -6.58 -21.24 12.05
N LEU A 74 -6.98 -21.74 10.87
CA LEU A 74 -7.19 -23.18 10.65
C LEU A 74 -5.88 -23.98 10.71
N VAL A 75 -4.81 -23.46 10.10
CA VAL A 75 -3.52 -24.17 9.98
C VAL A 75 -2.81 -24.31 11.34
N VAL A 76 -2.86 -23.26 12.18
CA VAL A 76 -2.16 -23.24 13.48
C VAL A 76 -3.10 -23.58 14.64
N GLY A 77 -4.41 -23.45 14.44
CA GLY A 77 -5.40 -23.64 15.51
C GLY A 77 -5.53 -22.39 16.39
N LEU A 78 -5.58 -21.19 15.77
CA LEU A 78 -5.83 -19.96 16.51
C LEU A 78 -7.31 -19.85 16.91
N ASN A 79 -7.57 -19.17 18.00
CA ASN A 79 -8.93 -18.77 18.41
C ASN A 79 -9.36 -17.56 17.58
N LEU A 80 -10.15 -17.80 16.54
CA LEU A 80 -10.58 -16.75 15.61
C LEU A 80 -11.78 -15.98 16.17
N ILE A 81 -11.57 -14.72 16.47
CA ILE A 81 -12.59 -13.74 16.82
C ILE A 81 -13.08 -13.10 15.53
N VAL A 82 -14.39 -13.19 15.25
CA VAL A 82 -14.97 -12.67 14.01
C VAL A 82 -15.76 -11.40 14.29
N ARG A 83 -15.47 -10.34 13.54
CA ARG A 83 -16.24 -9.09 13.56
C ARG A 83 -16.62 -8.70 12.13
N PRO A 84 -17.75 -8.01 11.94
CA PRO A 84 -18.08 -7.42 10.65
C PRO A 84 -16.96 -6.50 10.16
N ALA A 85 -16.74 -6.49 8.85
CA ALA A 85 -15.82 -5.55 8.25
C ALA A 85 -16.32 -4.11 8.48
N SER A 86 -15.53 -3.29 9.13
CA SER A 86 -15.85 -1.89 9.44
C SER A 86 -14.57 -1.04 9.47
N GLY A 87 -14.73 0.28 9.48
CA GLY A 87 -13.62 1.21 9.70
C GLY A 87 -13.11 1.22 11.14
N HIS A 88 -13.87 0.66 12.10
CA HIS A 88 -13.58 0.64 13.53
C HIS A 88 -13.55 -0.80 14.07
N PRO A 89 -12.54 -1.58 13.70
CA PRO A 89 -12.52 -3.03 13.96
C PRO A 89 -12.36 -3.40 15.44
N LEU A 90 -11.85 -2.49 16.27
CA LEU A 90 -11.60 -2.72 17.69
C LEU A 90 -12.71 -2.16 18.60
N ALA A 91 -13.77 -1.56 18.05
CA ALA A 91 -14.82 -0.90 18.84
C ALA A 91 -15.42 -1.79 19.95
N ASP A 92 -15.64 -3.07 19.68
CA ASP A 92 -16.27 -4.03 20.59
C ASP A 92 -15.30 -5.12 21.12
N ILE A 93 -13.99 -4.94 20.93
CA ILE A 93 -13.00 -5.88 21.45
C ILE A 93 -12.71 -5.56 22.89
N LYS A 94 -12.89 -6.55 23.76
CA LYS A 94 -12.66 -6.41 25.22
C LYS A 94 -11.42 -7.14 25.70
N GLU A 95 -10.96 -8.14 24.93
CA GLU A 95 -9.87 -9.01 25.31
C GLU A 95 -8.59 -8.65 24.56
N PRO A 96 -7.42 -8.79 25.17
CA PRO A 96 -6.15 -8.65 24.45
C PRO A 96 -6.07 -9.61 23.26
N LEU A 97 -5.52 -9.11 22.17
CA LEU A 97 -5.36 -9.88 20.93
C LEU A 97 -3.90 -10.27 20.74
N ARG A 98 -3.65 -11.51 20.36
CA ARG A 98 -2.31 -11.92 19.95
C ARG A 98 -1.98 -11.41 18.54
N PHE A 99 -2.94 -11.50 17.61
CA PHE A 99 -2.73 -11.20 16.21
C PHE A 99 -3.91 -10.50 15.57
N VAL A 100 -3.63 -9.44 14.83
CA VAL A 100 -4.62 -8.77 13.99
C VAL A 100 -4.03 -8.37 12.65
N ALA A 101 -4.84 -8.46 11.60
CA ALA A 101 -4.52 -7.94 10.27
C ALA A 101 -5.52 -6.85 9.91
N MET A 102 -5.02 -5.69 9.50
CA MET A 102 -5.82 -4.52 9.13
C MET A 102 -5.34 -3.90 7.82
N VAL A 103 -6.20 -3.10 7.20
CA VAL A 103 -5.80 -2.18 6.13
C VAL A 103 -5.38 -0.82 6.74
N PRO A 104 -4.59 0.02 6.04
CA PRO A 104 -4.11 1.30 6.58
C PRO A 104 -5.25 2.19 7.11
N LEU A 105 -6.38 2.28 6.42
CA LEU A 105 -7.54 3.07 6.83
C LEU A 105 -8.12 2.60 8.19
N GLN A 106 -8.19 1.30 8.43
CA GLN A 106 -8.64 0.76 9.72
C GLN A 106 -7.69 1.15 10.85
N VAL A 107 -6.38 1.08 10.61
CA VAL A 107 -5.37 1.50 11.59
C VAL A 107 -5.48 2.99 11.88
N TYR A 108 -5.58 3.82 10.84
CA TYR A 108 -5.78 5.25 10.98
C TYR A 108 -7.00 5.56 11.85
N ASN A 109 -8.17 5.02 11.52
CA ASN A 109 -9.40 5.25 12.27
C ASN A 109 -9.28 4.78 13.73
N THR A 110 -8.68 3.61 13.96
CA THR A 110 -8.42 3.06 15.31
C THR A 110 -7.56 4.02 16.15
N LEU A 111 -6.56 4.65 15.55
CA LEU A 111 -5.68 5.60 16.25
C LEU A 111 -6.35 6.93 16.60
N GLN A 112 -7.42 7.32 15.88
CA GLN A 112 -8.19 8.53 16.13
C GLN A 112 -9.21 8.36 17.29
N VAL A 113 -9.53 7.12 17.69
CA VAL A 113 -10.48 6.84 18.79
C VAL A 113 -9.70 6.35 20.02
N PRO A 114 -9.70 7.12 21.13
CA PRO A 114 -8.88 6.81 22.31
C PRO A 114 -9.07 5.39 22.84
N GLU A 115 -10.32 4.93 22.92
CA GLU A 115 -10.65 3.59 23.43
C GLU A 115 -10.13 2.48 22.52
N GLU A 116 -10.21 2.66 21.20
CA GLU A 116 -9.70 1.69 20.24
C GLU A 116 -8.16 1.69 20.22
N LYS A 117 -7.55 2.88 20.34
CA LYS A 117 -6.09 3.02 20.46
C LYS A 117 -5.55 2.29 21.68
N GLU A 118 -6.23 2.37 22.83
CA GLU A 118 -5.84 1.61 24.04
C GLU A 118 -6.01 0.09 23.84
N ARG A 119 -7.04 -0.35 23.12
CA ARG A 119 -7.19 -1.77 22.77
C ARG A 119 -6.11 -2.24 21.79
N LEU A 120 -5.74 -1.40 20.82
CA LEU A 120 -4.64 -1.70 19.91
C LEU A 120 -3.32 -1.87 20.67
N LYS A 121 -3.06 -1.05 21.69
CA LYS A 121 -1.86 -1.19 22.56
C LYS A 121 -1.83 -2.51 23.33
N GLN A 122 -2.97 -3.17 23.53
CA GLN A 122 -3.08 -4.49 24.16
C GLN A 122 -3.00 -5.64 23.16
N THR A 123 -2.78 -5.33 21.87
CA THR A 123 -2.55 -6.31 20.82
C THR A 123 -1.05 -6.56 20.68
N ASP A 124 -0.62 -7.84 20.65
CA ASP A 124 0.79 -8.15 20.54
C ASP A 124 1.34 -7.87 19.14
N ILE A 125 0.62 -8.30 18.09
CA ILE A 125 1.08 -8.24 16.70
C ILE A 125 -0.02 -7.66 15.79
N LEU A 126 0.32 -6.61 15.07
CA LEU A 126 -0.46 -6.05 13.98
C LEU A 126 0.30 -6.20 12.65
N ILE A 127 -0.32 -6.78 11.63
CA ILE A 127 0.15 -6.66 10.26
C ILE A 127 -0.76 -5.70 9.48
N ILE A 128 -0.17 -4.83 8.69
CA ILE A 128 -0.87 -3.85 7.85
C ILE A 128 -0.64 -4.23 6.39
N GLY A 129 -1.72 -4.50 5.68
CA GLY A 129 -1.66 -4.90 4.27
C GLY A 129 -2.74 -4.25 3.42
N GLY A 130 -2.74 -4.59 2.14
CA GLY A 130 -3.74 -4.08 1.20
C GLY A 130 -3.47 -2.66 0.69
N GLY A 131 -2.50 -1.92 1.22
CA GLY A 131 -2.09 -0.58 0.79
C GLY A 131 -0.77 -0.19 1.39
N ALA A 132 -0.15 0.86 0.86
CA ALA A 132 1.03 1.47 1.47
C ALA A 132 0.64 2.15 2.79
N VAL A 133 1.53 2.07 3.78
CA VAL A 133 1.44 2.86 5.01
C VAL A 133 2.16 4.17 4.72
N ASP A 134 1.47 5.29 4.88
CA ASP A 134 2.06 6.60 4.68
C ASP A 134 2.90 7.04 5.90
N GLU A 135 3.73 8.07 5.71
CA GLU A 135 4.66 8.55 6.71
C GLU A 135 3.96 9.11 7.96
N ALA A 136 2.77 9.72 7.79
CA ALA A 136 1.99 10.24 8.90
C ALA A 136 1.50 9.10 9.80
N LEU A 137 0.95 8.04 9.20
CA LEU A 137 0.52 6.84 9.91
C LEU A 137 1.73 6.11 10.54
N GLU A 138 2.86 6.01 9.84
CA GLU A 138 4.08 5.43 10.41
C GLU A 138 4.55 6.19 11.65
N THR A 139 4.46 7.52 11.63
CA THR A 139 4.83 8.36 12.77
C THR A 139 3.96 8.07 13.99
N GLU A 140 2.65 7.91 13.80
CA GLU A 140 1.74 7.54 14.92
C GLU A 140 2.00 6.11 15.43
N ILE A 141 2.28 5.17 14.52
CA ILE A 141 2.58 3.76 14.84
C ILE A 141 3.89 3.63 15.65
N LYS A 142 4.86 4.50 15.41
CA LYS A 142 6.21 4.43 16.00
C LYS A 142 6.22 4.27 17.51
N TYR A 143 5.22 4.84 18.19
CA TYR A 143 5.12 4.85 19.66
C TYR A 143 4.20 3.77 20.24
N LEU A 144 3.66 2.87 19.39
CA LEU A 144 2.85 1.77 19.89
C LEU A 144 3.73 0.67 20.50
N PRO A 145 3.29 0.04 21.61
CA PRO A 145 3.97 -1.13 22.18
C PRO A 145 3.75 -2.39 21.31
N THR A 146 2.67 -2.42 20.55
CA THR A 146 2.30 -3.46 19.59
C THR A 146 3.39 -3.68 18.57
N ALA A 147 3.72 -4.93 18.26
CA ALA A 147 4.61 -5.26 17.16
C ALA A 147 3.94 -5.02 15.80
N VAL A 148 4.25 -3.91 15.12
CA VAL A 148 3.59 -3.52 13.87
C VAL A 148 4.47 -3.81 12.66
N TYR A 149 3.88 -4.50 11.66
CA TYR A 149 4.55 -4.81 10.40
C TYR A 149 3.74 -4.34 9.19
N SER A 150 4.40 -3.76 8.22
CA SER A 150 3.88 -3.60 6.86
C SER A 150 4.14 -4.86 6.06
N THR A 151 3.19 -5.25 5.22
CA THR A 151 3.29 -6.46 4.39
C THR A 151 3.55 -6.10 2.93
N TYR A 152 4.38 -6.89 2.26
CA TYR A 152 4.54 -6.82 0.80
C TYR A 152 4.14 -8.15 0.17
N GLY A 153 3.24 -8.07 -0.81
CA GLY A 153 2.72 -9.21 -1.57
C GLY A 153 1.54 -8.80 -2.44
N MET A 154 1.01 -9.76 -3.16
CA MET A 154 -0.09 -9.57 -4.11
C MET A 154 -1.02 -10.79 -4.08
N THR A 155 -2.12 -10.73 -4.83
CA THR A 155 -3.07 -11.86 -4.89
C THR A 155 -2.41 -13.10 -5.48
N GLU A 156 -1.52 -12.92 -6.45
CA GLU A 156 -0.77 -13.97 -7.13
C GLU A 156 0.21 -14.70 -6.20
N THR A 157 0.67 -14.06 -5.14
CA THR A 157 1.45 -14.68 -4.05
C THR A 157 0.58 -15.08 -2.86
N LEU A 158 -0.76 -15.09 -3.02
CA LEU A 158 -1.80 -15.43 -2.04
C LEU A 158 -1.87 -14.50 -0.83
N SER A 159 -0.76 -13.98 -0.41
CA SER A 159 -0.59 -13.03 0.69
C SER A 159 0.77 -12.36 0.56
N HIS A 160 1.27 -11.87 1.69
CA HIS A 160 2.60 -11.29 1.73
C HIS A 160 3.69 -12.36 1.66
N ILE A 161 4.77 -12.00 0.99
CA ILE A 161 6.02 -12.77 0.87
C ILE A 161 7.15 -12.14 1.67
N ALA A 162 6.95 -10.94 2.16
CA ALA A 162 7.90 -10.18 2.95
C ALA A 162 7.19 -9.30 3.98
N LEU A 163 7.90 -8.99 5.05
CA LEU A 163 7.45 -8.12 6.13
C LEU A 163 8.49 -7.03 6.42
N ARG A 164 8.00 -5.83 6.76
CA ARG A 164 8.81 -4.71 7.22
C ARG A 164 8.34 -4.29 8.61
N ARG A 165 9.19 -4.34 9.60
CA ARG A 165 8.88 -3.85 10.95
C ARG A 165 8.80 -2.32 10.96
N LEU A 166 7.68 -1.76 11.43
CA LEU A 166 7.45 -0.31 11.41
C LEU A 166 7.90 0.40 12.70
N ASN A 167 8.02 -0.34 13.81
CA ASN A 167 8.28 0.27 15.13
C ASN A 167 9.18 -0.57 16.02
N GLY A 168 9.60 0.03 17.15
CA GLY A 168 10.50 -0.60 18.13
C GLY A 168 11.96 -0.66 17.66
N ALA A 169 12.79 -1.37 18.41
CA ALA A 169 14.24 -1.44 18.14
C ALA A 169 14.60 -2.12 16.80
N SER A 170 13.68 -2.94 16.26
CA SER A 170 13.87 -3.63 14.97
C SER A 170 13.16 -2.92 13.82
N ALA A 171 12.76 -1.65 13.98
CA ALA A 171 12.17 -0.89 12.89
C ALA A 171 13.14 -0.77 11.70
N SER A 172 12.60 -0.91 10.49
CA SER A 172 13.40 -0.90 9.27
C SER A 172 12.64 -0.18 8.14
N GLU A 173 13.34 0.42 7.21
CA GLU A 173 12.79 0.89 5.94
C GLU A 173 12.69 -0.23 4.91
N HIS A 174 13.34 -1.37 5.16
CA HIS A 174 13.43 -2.49 4.23
C HIS A 174 12.43 -3.59 4.57
N TYR A 175 11.92 -4.25 3.54
CA TYR A 175 11.19 -5.49 3.63
C TYR A 175 12.17 -6.66 3.67
N TYR A 176 11.89 -7.64 4.50
CA TYR A 176 12.64 -8.89 4.62
C TYR A 176 11.77 -10.02 4.06
N PRO A 177 12.20 -10.66 2.95
CA PRO A 177 11.47 -11.77 2.34
C PRO A 177 11.52 -13.01 3.24
N PHE A 178 10.50 -13.86 3.15
CA PHE A 178 10.56 -15.16 3.79
C PHE A 178 11.70 -16.03 3.21
N PRO A 179 12.32 -16.93 3.98
CA PRO A 179 13.51 -17.69 3.55
C PRO A 179 13.33 -18.49 2.24
N SER A 180 12.08 -18.89 1.90
CA SER A 180 11.75 -19.61 0.67
C SER A 180 11.57 -18.72 -0.56
N VAL A 181 11.64 -17.40 -0.41
CA VAL A 181 11.41 -16.43 -1.46
C VAL A 181 12.74 -15.92 -2.01
N LYS A 182 12.93 -16.02 -3.32
CA LYS A 182 14.07 -15.44 -4.03
C LYS A 182 13.62 -14.22 -4.81
N LEU A 183 14.38 -13.15 -4.71
CA LEU A 183 14.10 -11.89 -5.38
C LEU A 183 15.22 -11.54 -6.34
N SER A 184 14.84 -10.99 -7.49
CA SER A 184 15.78 -10.41 -8.45
C SER A 184 15.15 -9.17 -9.11
N LEU A 185 15.93 -8.45 -9.90
CA LEU A 185 15.44 -7.29 -10.65
C LEU A 185 15.43 -7.62 -12.14
N SER A 186 14.40 -7.15 -12.81
CA SER A 186 14.34 -7.14 -14.28
C SER A 186 15.31 -6.08 -14.85
N VAL A 187 15.46 -6.06 -16.17
CA VAL A 187 16.23 -5.01 -16.88
C VAL A 187 15.68 -3.59 -16.66
N GLU A 188 14.43 -3.48 -16.24
CA GLU A 188 13.76 -2.22 -15.93
C GLU A 188 13.74 -1.90 -14.43
N ASN A 189 14.53 -2.63 -13.63
CA ASN A 189 14.56 -2.54 -12.15
C ASN A 189 13.22 -2.83 -11.47
N THR A 190 12.32 -3.56 -12.13
CA THR A 190 11.11 -4.05 -11.46
C THR A 190 11.40 -5.35 -10.72
N LEU A 191 10.73 -5.54 -9.59
CA LEU A 191 10.93 -6.70 -8.73
C LEU A 191 10.42 -7.96 -9.41
N VAL A 192 11.24 -9.00 -9.43
CA VAL A 192 10.92 -10.34 -9.88
C VAL A 192 10.91 -11.27 -8.68
N ILE A 193 9.83 -12.03 -8.52
CA ILE A 193 9.55 -12.88 -7.35
C ILE A 193 9.54 -14.33 -7.79
N ASP A 194 10.41 -15.14 -7.19
CA ASP A 194 10.39 -16.61 -7.25
C ASP A 194 10.02 -17.14 -5.86
N ALA A 195 8.77 -17.58 -5.70
CA ALA A 195 8.20 -18.01 -4.42
C ALA A 195 7.48 -19.37 -4.56
N PRO A 196 8.20 -20.48 -4.83
CA PRO A 196 7.65 -21.76 -5.28
C PRO A 196 6.70 -22.43 -4.28
N LEU A 197 6.72 -22.06 -2.99
CA LEU A 197 5.77 -22.57 -2.00
C LEU A 197 4.37 -21.97 -2.14
N VAL A 198 4.24 -20.80 -2.77
CA VAL A 198 3.00 -20.02 -2.82
C VAL A 198 2.56 -19.65 -4.24
N CYS A 199 3.45 -19.77 -5.21
CA CYS A 199 3.18 -19.49 -6.62
C CYS A 199 4.03 -20.42 -7.50
N ASP A 200 3.42 -21.06 -8.51
CA ASP A 200 4.13 -21.97 -9.40
C ASP A 200 4.95 -21.24 -10.48
N GLU A 201 4.66 -19.96 -10.70
CA GLU A 201 5.30 -19.12 -11.72
C GLU A 201 6.23 -18.08 -11.10
N ILE A 202 7.28 -17.73 -11.84
CA ILE A 202 8.11 -16.55 -11.50
C ILE A 202 7.33 -15.31 -11.91
N LEU A 203 7.05 -14.45 -10.94
CA LEU A 203 6.24 -13.25 -11.14
C LEU A 203 7.14 -12.04 -11.40
N GLN A 204 6.97 -11.39 -12.54
CA GLN A 204 7.54 -10.07 -12.79
C GLN A 204 6.49 -9.01 -12.42
N THR A 205 6.81 -8.20 -11.42
CA THR A 205 5.93 -7.13 -10.94
C THR A 205 6.12 -5.84 -11.76
N ASN A 206 5.25 -4.85 -11.52
CA ASN A 206 5.46 -3.47 -11.96
C ASN A 206 6.06 -2.59 -10.84
N ASP A 207 6.48 -3.18 -9.72
CA ASP A 207 7.06 -2.46 -8.59
C ASP A 207 8.55 -2.25 -8.81
N ILE A 208 8.99 -1.02 -8.95
CA ILE A 208 10.41 -0.65 -9.03
C ILE A 208 11.00 -0.82 -7.64
N ALA A 209 12.11 -1.56 -7.55
CA ALA A 209 12.69 -1.94 -6.28
C ALA A 209 14.21 -1.78 -6.26
N ARG A 210 14.76 -1.76 -5.03
CA ARG A 210 16.18 -1.92 -4.77
C ARG A 210 16.37 -3.10 -3.84
N ILE A 211 17.24 -4.04 -4.21
CA ILE A 211 17.61 -5.19 -3.39
C ILE A 211 18.98 -4.92 -2.77
N TYR A 212 19.13 -5.23 -1.49
CA TYR A 212 20.34 -5.02 -0.71
C TYR A 212 21.15 -6.33 -0.55
N PRO A 213 22.45 -6.25 -0.20
CA PRO A 213 23.30 -7.45 -0.08
C PRO A 213 22.82 -8.48 0.96
N ASP A 214 22.06 -8.07 1.96
CA ASP A 214 21.46 -8.94 2.98
C ASP A 214 20.16 -9.62 2.51
N GLY A 215 19.76 -9.40 1.25
CA GLY A 215 18.52 -9.91 0.67
C GLY A 215 17.27 -9.11 1.01
N SER A 216 17.37 -8.09 1.85
CA SER A 216 16.27 -7.14 2.07
C SER A 216 16.03 -6.27 0.84
N PHE A 217 14.86 -5.66 0.75
CA PHE A 217 14.54 -4.80 -0.38
C PHE A 217 13.64 -3.62 0.01
N MET A 218 13.65 -2.60 -0.83
CA MET A 218 12.79 -1.42 -0.74
C MET A 218 12.01 -1.25 -2.04
N ILE A 219 10.74 -0.91 -1.93
CA ILE A 219 9.92 -0.49 -3.07
C ILE A 219 10.08 1.03 -3.24
N LEU A 220 10.49 1.44 -4.42
CA LEU A 220 10.69 2.85 -4.77
C LEU A 220 9.44 3.46 -5.39
N GLY A 221 8.61 2.64 -6.04
CA GLY A 221 7.34 3.03 -6.65
C GLY A 221 6.91 2.04 -7.72
N ARG A 222 6.01 2.46 -8.61
CA ARG A 222 5.49 1.60 -9.68
C ARG A 222 5.89 2.10 -11.06
N LYS A 223 6.24 1.17 -11.95
CA LYS A 223 6.52 1.45 -13.36
C LYS A 223 5.37 2.21 -14.04
N ASP A 224 4.12 1.87 -13.68
CA ASP A 224 2.91 2.49 -14.22
C ASP A 224 2.75 3.97 -13.82
N ASN A 225 3.47 4.42 -12.79
CA ASN A 225 3.42 5.77 -12.24
C ASN A 225 4.67 6.60 -12.60
N VAL A 226 5.57 6.05 -13.42
CA VAL A 226 6.69 6.81 -13.96
C VAL A 226 6.19 7.86 -14.94
N ILE A 227 6.55 9.11 -14.72
CA ILE A 227 6.23 10.25 -15.58
C ILE A 227 7.43 10.48 -16.51
N ASN A 228 7.20 10.43 -17.83
CA ASN A 228 8.21 10.75 -18.83
C ASN A 228 8.10 12.22 -19.23
N SER A 229 8.87 13.08 -18.57
CA SER A 229 8.87 14.52 -18.81
C SER A 229 10.15 14.96 -19.50
N GLY A 230 10.05 15.36 -20.78
CA GLY A 230 11.21 15.82 -21.54
C GLY A 230 12.35 14.80 -21.67
N GLY A 231 12.03 13.50 -21.68
CA GLY A 231 13.00 12.40 -21.72
C GLY A 231 13.54 11.97 -20.34
N ILE A 232 13.14 12.64 -19.28
CA ILE A 232 13.50 12.28 -17.90
C ILE A 232 12.42 11.39 -17.32
N LYS A 233 12.81 10.25 -16.74
CA LYS A 233 11.92 9.35 -16.01
C LYS A 233 11.82 9.79 -14.57
N ILE A 234 10.65 10.23 -14.16
CA ILE A 234 10.35 10.76 -12.83
C ILE A 234 9.44 9.79 -12.10
N GLN A 235 9.87 9.31 -10.94
CA GLN A 235 9.08 8.44 -10.09
C GLN A 235 8.14 9.29 -9.23
N ALA A 236 6.82 9.17 -9.44
CA ALA A 236 5.83 9.98 -8.75
C ALA A 236 5.88 9.80 -7.22
N GLU A 237 6.04 8.56 -6.76
CA GLU A 237 6.10 8.23 -5.34
C GLU A 237 7.37 8.79 -4.64
N GLU A 238 8.50 8.82 -5.33
CA GLU A 238 9.71 9.46 -4.80
C GLU A 238 9.52 10.98 -4.63
N MET A 239 8.89 11.62 -5.61
CA MET A 239 8.55 13.04 -5.49
C MET A 239 7.57 13.29 -4.35
N GLU A 240 6.55 12.45 -4.20
CA GLU A 240 5.59 12.55 -3.10
C GLU A 240 6.29 12.43 -1.73
N LYS A 241 7.23 11.49 -1.60
CA LYS A 241 8.04 11.33 -0.39
C LYS A 241 8.86 12.60 -0.10
N LEU A 242 9.48 13.20 -1.12
CA LEU A 242 10.28 14.43 -0.95
C LEU A 242 9.42 15.64 -0.55
N LEU A 243 8.19 15.71 -1.04
CA LEU A 243 7.29 16.84 -0.80
C LEU A 243 6.47 16.71 0.49
N ARG A 244 6.30 15.51 1.02
CA ARG A 244 5.48 15.25 2.22
C ARG A 244 5.83 16.11 3.44
N PRO A 245 7.11 16.35 3.79
CA PRO A 245 7.45 17.21 4.91
C PRO A 245 7.00 18.67 4.77
N PHE A 246 6.75 19.11 3.53
CA PHE A 246 6.41 20.50 3.21
C PHE A 246 4.93 20.71 2.89
N ILE A 247 4.21 19.64 2.54
CA ILE A 247 2.79 19.67 2.18
C ILE A 247 2.01 18.81 3.18
N PRO A 248 1.47 19.41 4.25
CA PRO A 248 0.70 18.65 5.26
C PRO A 248 -0.66 18.17 4.73
N ALA A 249 -1.22 18.84 3.72
CA ALA A 249 -2.47 18.44 3.08
C ALA A 249 -2.34 17.13 2.29
N SER A 250 -3.45 16.48 1.98
CA SER A 250 -3.47 15.36 1.04
C SER A 250 -3.10 15.84 -0.34
N PHE A 251 -2.16 15.17 -0.99
CA PHE A 251 -1.74 15.49 -2.36
C PHE A 251 -1.27 14.25 -3.10
N VAL A 252 -1.16 14.37 -4.42
CA VAL A 252 -0.63 13.35 -5.31
C VAL A 252 0.13 13.98 -6.47
N ILE A 253 1.25 13.37 -6.84
CA ILE A 253 1.96 13.68 -8.08
C ILE A 253 1.40 12.81 -9.20
N THR A 254 1.03 13.47 -10.29
CA THR A 254 0.49 12.84 -11.50
C THR A 254 1.05 13.54 -12.74
N SER A 255 0.51 13.24 -13.90
CA SER A 255 0.90 13.89 -15.15
C SER A 255 -0.28 14.23 -16.02
N VAL A 256 -0.10 15.24 -16.85
CA VAL A 256 -0.99 15.56 -17.97
C VAL A 256 -0.20 15.52 -19.28
N PRO A 257 -0.84 15.31 -20.44
CA PRO A 257 -0.19 15.42 -21.74
C PRO A 257 0.40 16.82 -21.95
N ASP A 258 1.62 16.90 -22.50
CA ASP A 258 2.31 18.14 -22.82
C ASP A 258 2.97 18.01 -24.20
N GLN A 259 2.80 19.02 -25.07
CA GLN A 259 3.31 18.97 -26.45
C GLN A 259 4.84 18.95 -26.53
N ARG A 260 5.55 19.61 -25.60
CA ARG A 260 7.00 19.70 -25.59
C ARG A 260 7.66 18.58 -24.80
N LEU A 261 7.05 18.22 -23.68
CA LEU A 261 7.64 17.29 -22.71
C LEU A 261 7.10 15.86 -22.88
N GLY A 262 6.07 15.65 -23.68
CA GLY A 262 5.30 14.40 -23.73
C GLY A 262 4.34 14.30 -22.55
N GLN A 263 4.88 14.40 -21.33
CA GLN A 263 4.09 14.50 -20.08
C GLN A 263 4.64 15.63 -19.22
N ALA A 264 3.74 16.45 -18.67
CA ALA A 264 4.09 17.44 -17.67
C ALA A 264 3.77 16.93 -16.27
N VAL A 265 4.74 17.02 -15.35
CA VAL A 265 4.53 16.73 -13.94
C VAL A 265 3.45 17.66 -13.40
N THR A 266 2.50 17.11 -12.68
CA THR A 266 1.32 17.81 -12.17
C THR A 266 1.09 17.44 -10.70
N LEU A 267 0.86 18.45 -9.86
CA LEU A 267 0.51 18.28 -8.45
C LEU A 267 -1.01 18.50 -8.30
N LEU A 268 -1.71 17.49 -7.78
CA LEU A 268 -3.07 17.64 -7.23
C LEU A 268 -2.98 17.77 -5.73
N ILE A 269 -3.63 18.78 -5.14
CA ILE A 269 -3.58 19.03 -3.71
C ILE A 269 -4.97 19.35 -3.16
N VAL A 270 -5.29 18.85 -1.97
CA VAL A 270 -6.56 19.07 -1.30
C VAL A 270 -6.48 20.31 -0.39
N GLY A 271 -7.47 21.17 -0.49
CA GLY A 271 -7.63 22.31 0.42
C GLY A 271 -7.02 23.61 -0.09
N GLN A 272 -7.01 24.63 0.77
CA GLN A 272 -6.43 25.95 0.46
C GLN A 272 -4.99 26.01 0.99
N LEU A 273 -4.07 26.44 0.14
CA LEU A 273 -2.66 26.66 0.49
C LEU A 273 -2.21 28.05 0.08
N ASP A 274 -1.24 28.58 0.81
CA ASP A 274 -0.48 29.73 0.34
C ASP A 274 0.38 29.30 -0.85
N THR A 275 -0.07 29.71 -2.03
CA THR A 275 0.54 29.33 -3.31
C THR A 275 1.96 29.83 -3.46
N ARG A 276 2.29 31.01 -2.91
CA ARG A 276 3.64 31.58 -2.97
C ARG A 276 4.64 30.81 -2.08
N GLU A 277 4.19 30.43 -0.90
CA GLU A 277 5.04 29.64 0.00
C GLU A 277 5.32 28.25 -0.60
N LEU A 278 4.27 27.63 -1.19
CA LEU A 278 4.41 26.34 -1.89
C LEU A 278 5.37 26.45 -3.07
N GLU A 279 5.23 27.46 -3.94
CA GLU A 279 6.11 27.69 -5.08
C GLU A 279 7.58 27.85 -4.66
N ASN A 280 7.85 28.68 -3.65
CA ASN A 280 9.20 28.86 -3.12
C ASN A 280 9.79 27.54 -2.61
N LYS A 281 9.00 26.72 -1.92
CA LYS A 281 9.44 25.42 -1.43
C LYS A 281 9.71 24.44 -2.56
N LEU A 282 8.84 24.38 -3.56
CA LEU A 282 9.06 23.54 -4.76
C LEU A 282 10.33 23.95 -5.50
N GLN A 283 10.58 25.26 -5.65
CA GLN A 283 11.78 25.78 -6.31
C GLN A 283 13.06 25.46 -5.55
N THR A 284 13.04 25.47 -4.22
CA THR A 284 14.21 25.20 -3.38
C THR A 284 14.47 23.72 -3.15
N THR A 285 13.43 22.88 -3.21
CA THR A 285 13.50 21.45 -2.88
C THR A 285 13.72 20.59 -4.12
N LEU A 286 13.14 20.97 -5.27
CA LEU A 286 13.17 20.18 -6.48
C LEU A 286 14.07 20.79 -7.55
N GLU A 287 14.84 19.93 -8.22
CA GLU A 287 15.53 20.32 -9.45
C GLU A 287 14.54 20.77 -10.53
N PRO A 288 14.91 21.67 -11.45
CA PRO A 288 13.98 22.27 -12.42
C PRO A 288 13.09 21.27 -13.16
N TYR A 289 13.64 20.13 -13.60
CA TYR A 289 12.91 19.12 -14.37
C TYR A 289 11.92 18.29 -13.52
N TYR A 290 12.07 18.30 -12.20
CA TYR A 290 11.15 17.60 -11.27
C TYR A 290 10.02 18.51 -10.79
N ARG A 291 10.07 19.82 -11.06
CA ARG A 291 9.06 20.76 -10.60
C ARG A 291 7.75 20.53 -11.32
N PRO A 292 6.62 20.44 -10.56
CA PRO A 292 5.30 20.38 -11.19
C PRO A 292 5.06 21.59 -12.08
N LYS A 293 4.73 21.37 -13.35
CA LYS A 293 4.36 22.43 -14.27
C LYS A 293 2.95 22.97 -13.99
N HIS A 294 2.09 22.12 -13.47
CA HIS A 294 0.71 22.46 -13.10
C HIS A 294 0.46 22.06 -11.64
N ILE A 295 -0.22 22.95 -10.92
CA ILE A 295 -0.71 22.70 -9.56
C ILE A 295 -2.21 22.95 -9.58
N PHE A 296 -2.99 21.93 -9.27
CA PHE A 296 -4.44 22.03 -9.20
C PHE A 296 -4.93 21.76 -7.78
N ILE A 297 -5.83 22.60 -7.31
CA ILE A 297 -6.53 22.43 -6.04
C ILE A 297 -7.77 21.59 -6.29
N THR A 298 -7.96 20.55 -5.50
CA THR A 298 -9.10 19.65 -5.61
C THR A 298 -9.80 19.48 -4.26
N GLU A 299 -11.05 19.05 -4.26
CA GLU A 299 -11.81 18.75 -3.05
C GLU A 299 -11.34 17.43 -2.40
N SER A 300 -10.94 16.46 -3.22
CA SER A 300 -10.45 15.16 -2.74
C SER A 300 -9.51 14.52 -3.75
N ILE A 301 -8.63 13.64 -3.27
CA ILE A 301 -7.83 12.77 -4.13
C ILE A 301 -8.67 11.52 -4.47
N PRO A 302 -8.82 11.17 -5.76
CA PRO A 302 -9.51 9.96 -6.19
C PRO A 302 -8.95 8.71 -5.50
N GLN A 303 -9.83 7.85 -5.00
CA GLN A 303 -9.48 6.61 -4.33
C GLN A 303 -10.26 5.44 -4.90
N THR A 304 -9.66 4.25 -4.87
CA THR A 304 -10.32 2.99 -5.17
C THR A 304 -11.27 2.59 -4.03
N GLU A 305 -12.15 1.60 -4.25
CA GLU A 305 -13.04 1.05 -3.21
C GLU A 305 -12.30 0.61 -1.94
N ASN A 306 -11.02 0.28 -2.04
CA ASN A 306 -10.17 -0.15 -0.94
C ASN A 306 -9.39 1.00 -0.27
N GLY A 307 -9.72 2.25 -0.58
CA GLY A 307 -9.05 3.44 -0.01
C GLY A 307 -7.63 3.70 -0.52
N LYS A 308 -7.19 3.04 -1.62
CA LYS A 308 -5.91 3.34 -2.27
C LYS A 308 -6.07 4.51 -3.23
N ILE A 309 -5.01 5.29 -3.44
CA ILE A 309 -4.99 6.33 -4.48
C ILE A 309 -5.27 5.69 -5.84
N ASP A 310 -6.33 6.16 -6.49
CA ASP A 310 -6.64 5.82 -7.88
C ASP A 310 -5.81 6.69 -8.83
N ARG A 311 -4.65 6.20 -9.23
CA ARG A 311 -3.71 6.91 -10.11
C ARG A 311 -4.29 7.23 -11.50
N VAL A 312 -5.19 6.37 -11.99
CA VAL A 312 -5.88 6.61 -13.26
C VAL A 312 -6.89 7.73 -13.10
N GLY A 313 -7.71 7.68 -12.04
CA GLY A 313 -8.64 8.74 -11.68
C GLY A 313 -7.94 10.08 -11.45
N CYS A 314 -6.78 10.07 -10.80
CA CYS A 314 -5.97 11.29 -10.61
C CYS A 314 -5.49 11.88 -11.94
N ARG A 315 -5.01 11.07 -12.89
CA ARG A 315 -4.62 11.55 -14.23
C ARG A 315 -5.81 12.13 -14.99
N THR A 316 -6.94 11.46 -14.95
CA THR A 316 -8.18 11.92 -15.59
C THR A 316 -8.64 13.25 -15.00
N LEU A 317 -8.63 13.37 -13.68
CA LEU A 317 -8.98 14.59 -12.98
C LEU A 317 -8.04 15.75 -13.35
N ALA A 318 -6.72 15.53 -13.34
CA ALA A 318 -5.74 16.52 -13.73
C ALA A 318 -5.92 16.96 -15.19
N ALA A 319 -6.19 16.04 -16.11
CA ALA A 319 -6.46 16.35 -17.51
C ALA A 319 -7.75 17.18 -17.68
N SER A 320 -8.79 16.89 -16.89
CA SER A 320 -10.03 17.69 -16.91
C SER A 320 -9.79 19.12 -16.42
N TYR A 321 -8.98 19.32 -15.39
CA TYR A 321 -8.61 20.67 -14.92
C TYR A 321 -7.78 21.42 -15.96
N LEU A 322 -6.86 20.76 -16.64
CA LEU A 322 -6.09 21.38 -17.72
C LEU A 322 -6.98 21.84 -18.86
N SER A 323 -7.98 21.05 -19.26
CA SER A 323 -8.92 21.42 -20.33
C SER A 323 -9.87 22.56 -19.94
N HIS A 324 -10.10 22.78 -18.64
CA HIS A 324 -10.98 23.81 -18.10
C HIS A 324 -10.21 24.88 -17.30
N SER A 325 -8.93 25.06 -17.59
CA SER A 325 -8.01 25.92 -16.81
C SER A 325 -8.47 27.39 -16.64
N GLN A 326 -9.46 27.85 -17.42
CA GLN A 326 -10.11 29.15 -17.21
C GLN A 326 -11.18 29.14 -16.09
N GLN A 327 -11.60 27.99 -15.58
CA GLN A 327 -12.68 27.84 -14.58
C GLN A 327 -12.20 27.38 -13.21
N PHE A 328 -10.99 26.82 -13.11
CA PHE A 328 -10.43 26.29 -11.84
C PHE A 328 -9.21 27.07 -11.40
N PRO A 329 -8.99 27.23 -10.08
CA PRO A 329 -7.75 27.82 -9.58
C PRO A 329 -6.56 26.93 -10.01
N SER A 330 -5.78 27.43 -10.94
CA SER A 330 -4.54 26.80 -11.40
C SER A 330 -3.38 27.75 -11.23
N ILE A 331 -2.21 27.22 -10.90
CA ILE A 331 -0.96 27.95 -10.82
C ILE A 331 -0.06 27.37 -11.90
N GLU A 332 0.28 28.19 -12.90
CA GLU A 332 1.32 27.85 -13.85
C GLU A 332 2.67 28.37 -13.33
N LEU A 333 3.59 27.46 -13.05
CA LEU A 333 4.97 27.84 -12.70
C LEU A 333 5.70 28.26 -14.00
N HIS A 334 6.13 29.51 -14.04
CA HIS A 334 6.91 30.00 -15.17
C HIS A 334 8.33 29.39 -15.13
N ASP A 335 8.70 28.71 -16.21
CA ASP A 335 10.05 28.27 -16.48
C ASP A 335 10.94 29.47 -16.79
N ASP A 336 11.67 29.98 -15.82
CA ASP A 336 12.76 30.96 -16.05
C ASP A 336 14.05 30.28 -16.57
N ALA A 337 13.97 29.06 -17.10
CA ALA A 337 15.09 28.43 -17.79
C ALA A 337 15.20 28.97 -19.22
N LYS A 338 15.70 30.20 -19.37
CA LYS A 338 16.35 30.63 -20.62
C LYS A 338 17.60 29.78 -20.77
N CYS A 339 17.54 28.80 -21.68
CA CYS A 339 18.76 28.20 -22.22
C CYS A 339 19.68 29.30 -22.78
N SER A 340 20.80 29.51 -22.15
CA SER A 340 21.99 30.12 -22.75
C SER A 340 22.95 29.01 -23.15
#